data_29fa1b6122cfc28296ceb1bdb6993e44
#
_entry.id   29fa1b6122cfc28296ceb1bdb6993e44
#
_cell.length_a   1.000
_cell.length_b   1.000
_cell.length_c   1.000
_cell.angle_alpha   90.00
_cell.angle_beta   90.00
_cell.angle_gamma   90.00
#
_symmetry.space_group_name_H-M   'P 1'
#
loop_
_entity.id
_entity.type
_entity.pdbx_description
1 polymer ?
#
loop_
_entity_poly.entity_id
_entity_poly.type
_entity_poly.pdbx_seq_one_letter_code
_entity_poly.pdbx_strand_id
1 'polypeptide(L)'
;MAIAAATVVEAIAIRRKQLFILLMVGAVCLGTSQSVQAQCTAKNEAFQSGEHVMYDLYFNWKFIWKKVGLASLTTNATTYHSEPAFRFNLLCVGSKKTDFFFKMRDTLTCITTQQLEPLYFRKGAEEGKRYTVDEVNFSYRNGKCIVDQQRTLYGKTDKKHDEMPVCVYDMLSILLQARSYDPSDYKPGVKILFSM
;
A
#
# COMPACT_ATOMS: atom_id res chain seq x y z
N MET A 1 37.90 -19.73 64.08
CA MET A 1 38.00 -18.60 63.16
C MET A 1 37.81 -18.96 61.66
N ALA A 2 37.81 -20.23 61.26
CA ALA A 2 37.67 -20.59 59.84
C ALA A 2 36.23 -20.70 59.31
N ILE A 3 35.20 -20.85 60.13
CA ILE A 3 33.80 -21.03 59.73
C ILE A 3 33.14 -19.68 59.32
N ALA A 4 33.56 -18.55 59.87
CA ALA A 4 32.99 -17.28 59.52
C ALA A 4 33.46 -16.71 58.16
N ALA A 5 34.62 -17.14 57.66
CA ALA A 5 35.15 -16.69 56.38
C ALA A 5 34.46 -17.38 55.19
N ALA A 6 34.04 -18.65 55.36
CA ALA A 6 33.36 -19.39 54.29
C ALA A 6 31.95 -18.86 53.99
N THR A 7 31.18 -18.50 55.01
CA THR A 7 29.84 -17.94 54.87
C THR A 7 29.80 -16.53 54.22
N VAL A 8 30.82 -15.72 54.43
CA VAL A 8 30.93 -14.40 53.80
C VAL A 8 31.27 -14.52 52.30
N VAL A 9 32.13 -15.46 51.92
CA VAL A 9 32.52 -15.71 50.53
C VAL A 9 31.32 -16.27 49.72
N GLU A 10 30.53 -17.20 50.28
CA GLU A 10 29.31 -17.69 49.64
C GLU A 10 28.23 -16.59 49.48
N ALA A 11 28.02 -15.75 50.50
CA ALA A 11 27.06 -14.62 50.40
C ALA A 11 27.45 -13.61 49.31
N ILE A 12 28.74 -13.34 49.13
CA ILE A 12 29.25 -12.44 48.08
C ILE A 12 29.07 -13.08 46.68
N ALA A 13 29.32 -14.38 46.59
CA ALA A 13 29.14 -15.13 45.30
C ALA A 13 27.67 -15.20 44.86
N ILE A 14 26.74 -15.38 45.81
CA ILE A 14 25.28 -15.37 45.55
C ILE A 14 24.80 -13.99 45.12
N ARG A 15 25.24 -12.92 45.78
CA ARG A 15 24.92 -11.53 45.38
C ARG A 15 25.46 -11.18 44.00
N ARG A 16 26.67 -11.62 43.65
CA ARG A 16 27.21 -11.40 42.30
C ARG A 16 26.40 -12.16 41.22
N LYS A 17 26.00 -13.41 41.48
CA LYS A 17 25.13 -14.18 40.55
C LYS A 17 23.76 -13.51 40.39
N GLN A 18 23.13 -13.03 41.46
CA GLN A 18 21.86 -12.31 41.38
C GLN A 18 21.98 -10.99 40.64
N LEU A 19 23.07 -10.24 40.82
CA LEU A 19 23.32 -8.98 40.09
C LEU A 19 23.55 -9.26 38.60
N PHE A 20 24.23 -10.32 38.22
CA PHE A 20 24.43 -10.74 36.83
C PHE A 20 23.11 -11.16 36.15
N ILE A 21 22.26 -11.89 36.86
CA ILE A 21 20.93 -12.27 36.37
C ILE A 21 20.03 -11.06 36.18
N LEU A 22 20.03 -10.11 37.12
CA LEU A 22 19.30 -8.85 37.00
C LEU A 22 19.80 -7.97 35.84
N LEU A 23 21.11 -7.91 35.60
CA LEU A 23 21.71 -7.21 34.46
C LEU A 23 21.37 -7.88 33.12
N MET A 24 21.35 -9.21 33.05
CA MET A 24 20.97 -9.94 31.84
C MET A 24 19.49 -9.84 31.54
N VAL A 25 18.61 -9.88 32.53
CA VAL A 25 17.17 -9.66 32.35
C VAL A 25 16.88 -8.22 31.93
N GLY A 26 17.57 -7.25 32.50
CA GLY A 26 17.47 -5.83 32.10
C GLY A 26 17.94 -5.58 30.66
N ALA A 27 18.98 -6.26 30.20
CA ALA A 27 19.48 -6.15 28.82
C ALA A 27 18.53 -6.78 27.79
N VAL A 28 17.80 -7.85 28.14
CA VAL A 28 16.80 -8.49 27.27
C VAL A 28 15.55 -7.61 27.12
N CYS A 29 15.16 -6.84 28.14
CA CYS A 29 14.02 -5.93 28.07
C CYS A 29 14.29 -4.63 27.30
N LEU A 30 15.55 -4.26 27.07
CA LEU A 30 15.90 -3.06 26.30
C LEU A 30 16.03 -3.32 24.78
N GLY A 31 15.88 -4.56 24.32
CA GLY A 31 16.21 -4.98 22.96
C GLY A 31 15.03 -5.11 21.98
N THR A 32 13.77 -4.86 22.35
CA THR A 32 12.64 -5.13 21.46
C THR A 32 11.58 -4.03 21.46
N SER A 33 11.98 -2.78 21.31
CA SER A 33 11.07 -1.84 20.65
C SER A 33 11.24 -1.99 19.13
N GLN A 34 10.78 -3.12 18.58
CA GLN A 34 10.44 -3.13 17.16
C GLN A 34 9.28 -2.17 17.01
N SER A 35 9.58 -0.97 16.50
CA SER A 35 8.53 -0.13 15.91
C SER A 35 7.86 -1.02 14.86
N VAL A 36 6.62 -1.43 15.13
CA VAL A 36 5.75 -1.99 14.10
C VAL A 36 5.49 -0.82 13.15
N GLN A 37 6.42 -0.62 12.24
CA GLN A 37 6.24 0.28 11.11
C GLN A 37 5.24 -0.44 10.22
N ALA A 38 4.11 0.19 9.93
CA ALA A 38 3.19 -0.32 8.93
C ALA A 38 3.97 -0.37 7.60
N GLN A 39 4.54 -1.53 7.28
CA GLN A 39 5.21 -1.75 6.00
C GLN A 39 4.13 -1.93 4.95
N CYS A 40 3.81 -0.84 4.25
CA CYS A 40 2.89 -0.86 3.11
C CYS A 40 3.55 -1.39 1.84
N THR A 41 4.60 -2.20 2.00
CA THR A 41 5.47 -2.68 0.93
C THR A 41 5.10 -4.10 0.51
N ALA A 42 5.27 -4.39 -0.79
CA ALA A 42 5.21 -5.73 -1.34
C ALA A 42 6.34 -5.92 -2.36
N LYS A 43 6.83 -7.15 -2.51
CA LYS A 43 7.82 -7.47 -3.52
C LYS A 43 7.13 -7.54 -4.88
N ASN A 44 7.66 -6.79 -5.86
CA ASN A 44 7.17 -6.90 -7.23
C ASN A 44 7.78 -8.12 -7.92
N GLU A 45 6.95 -9.08 -8.29
CA GLU A 45 7.33 -10.27 -9.07
C GLU A 45 6.50 -10.42 -10.36
N ALA A 46 5.56 -9.51 -10.61
CA ALA A 46 4.53 -9.68 -11.63
C ALA A 46 4.71 -8.83 -12.88
N PHE A 47 5.46 -7.74 -12.83
CA PHE A 47 5.54 -6.79 -13.95
C PHE A 47 6.90 -6.12 -14.06
N GLN A 48 7.19 -5.58 -15.24
CA GLN A 48 8.43 -4.87 -15.56
C GLN A 48 8.12 -3.51 -16.17
N SER A 49 9.11 -2.61 -16.13
CA SER A 49 9.02 -1.34 -16.85
C SER A 49 8.85 -1.57 -18.34
N GLY A 50 7.93 -0.85 -18.98
CA GLY A 50 7.55 -1.01 -20.37
C GLY A 50 6.38 -1.98 -20.59
N GLU A 51 5.86 -2.60 -19.53
CA GLU A 51 4.66 -3.44 -19.67
C GLU A 51 3.47 -2.62 -20.17
N HIS A 52 2.75 -3.18 -21.13
CA HIS A 52 1.49 -2.63 -21.64
C HIS A 52 0.47 -3.76 -21.78
N VAL A 53 -0.60 -3.68 -21.00
CA VAL A 53 -1.68 -4.68 -21.00
C VAL A 53 -2.97 -4.00 -21.43
N MET A 54 -3.68 -4.65 -22.35
CA MET A 54 -4.98 -4.17 -22.83
C MET A 54 -6.09 -5.11 -22.43
N TYR A 55 -7.22 -4.55 -22.04
CA TYR A 55 -8.42 -5.28 -21.64
C TYR A 55 -9.62 -4.82 -22.46
N ASP A 56 -10.46 -5.76 -22.86
CA ASP A 56 -11.79 -5.48 -23.35
C ASP A 56 -12.75 -5.30 -22.17
N LEU A 57 -13.48 -4.18 -22.14
CA LEU A 57 -14.49 -3.92 -21.13
C LEU A 57 -15.85 -4.43 -21.62
N TYR A 58 -16.45 -5.31 -20.81
CA TYR A 58 -17.78 -5.85 -21.08
C TYR A 58 -18.78 -5.39 -20.03
N PHE A 59 -19.95 -4.97 -20.49
CA PHE A 59 -21.11 -4.76 -19.64
C PHE A 59 -21.92 -6.06 -19.61
N ASN A 60 -22.21 -6.53 -18.39
CA ASN A 60 -23.06 -7.69 -18.17
C ASN A 60 -24.33 -7.27 -17.44
N TRP A 61 -25.48 -7.52 -18.07
CA TRP A 61 -26.78 -7.37 -17.44
C TRP A 61 -27.66 -8.58 -17.77
N LYS A 62 -27.95 -9.38 -16.77
CA LYS A 62 -28.67 -10.67 -16.94
C LYS A 62 -27.94 -11.57 -17.94
N PHE A 63 -28.50 -11.78 -19.12
CA PHE A 63 -27.94 -12.60 -20.21
C PHE A 63 -27.29 -11.78 -21.33
N ILE A 64 -27.21 -10.47 -21.17
CA ILE A 64 -26.59 -9.58 -22.18
C ILE A 64 -25.14 -9.33 -21.80
N TRP A 65 -24.22 -9.80 -22.64
CA TRP A 65 -22.80 -9.47 -22.61
C TRP A 65 -22.47 -8.57 -23.77
N LYS A 66 -22.08 -7.34 -23.53
CA LYS A 66 -21.75 -6.39 -24.58
C LYS A 66 -20.43 -5.72 -24.31
N LYS A 67 -19.53 -5.77 -25.30
CA LYS A 67 -18.30 -4.98 -25.26
C LYS A 67 -18.65 -3.50 -25.28
N VAL A 68 -18.23 -2.76 -24.26
CA VAL A 68 -18.56 -1.35 -24.06
C VAL A 68 -17.36 -0.43 -24.16
N GLY A 69 -16.15 -0.95 -24.13
CA GLY A 69 -14.95 -0.14 -24.21
C GLY A 69 -13.66 -0.96 -24.15
N LEU A 70 -12.58 -0.24 -23.92
CA LEU A 70 -11.22 -0.75 -23.72
C LEU A 70 -10.61 -0.15 -22.47
N ALA A 71 -9.75 -0.91 -21.82
CA ALA A 71 -8.84 -0.40 -20.81
C ALA A 71 -7.40 -0.73 -21.18
N SER A 72 -6.49 0.19 -20.89
CA SER A 72 -5.06 0.05 -21.17
C SER A 72 -4.29 0.37 -19.90
N LEU A 73 -3.54 -0.59 -19.39
CA LEU A 73 -2.64 -0.44 -18.24
C LEU A 73 -1.20 -0.39 -18.74
N THR A 74 -0.45 0.66 -18.37
CA THR A 74 0.98 0.80 -18.66
C THR A 74 1.77 0.93 -17.38
N THR A 75 2.95 0.31 -17.35
CA THR A 75 3.90 0.34 -16.24
C THR A 75 5.22 0.91 -16.72
N ASN A 76 5.73 1.95 -16.06
CA ASN A 76 7.02 2.54 -16.39
C ASN A 76 7.85 2.82 -15.13
N ALA A 77 9.15 2.56 -15.20
CA ALA A 77 10.08 3.06 -14.22
C ALA A 77 10.15 4.60 -14.33
N THR A 78 10.23 5.27 -13.21
CA THR A 78 10.29 6.73 -13.10
C THR A 78 11.06 7.13 -11.85
N THR A 79 11.13 8.42 -11.58
CA THR A 79 11.59 8.98 -10.30
C THR A 79 10.46 9.81 -9.68
N TYR A 80 10.33 9.75 -8.36
CA TYR A 80 9.42 10.58 -7.61
C TYR A 80 10.14 11.16 -6.40
N HIS A 81 10.18 12.49 -6.27
CA HIS A 81 11.01 13.20 -5.28
C HIS A 81 12.49 12.74 -5.28
N SER A 82 13.06 12.53 -6.48
CA SER A 82 14.43 12.04 -6.73
C SER A 82 14.70 10.58 -6.35
N GLU A 83 13.72 9.84 -5.89
CA GLU A 83 13.82 8.41 -5.57
C GLU A 83 13.29 7.53 -6.70
N PRO A 84 13.88 6.35 -6.94
CA PRO A 84 13.37 5.41 -7.92
C PRO A 84 11.94 4.97 -7.60
N ALA A 85 11.06 5.00 -8.60
CA ALA A 85 9.65 4.72 -8.46
C ALA A 85 9.10 3.98 -9.68
N PHE A 86 7.90 3.41 -9.55
CA PHE A 86 7.08 2.97 -10.67
C PHE A 86 5.91 3.92 -10.87
N ARG A 87 5.60 4.18 -12.14
CA ARG A 87 4.38 4.88 -12.55
C ARG A 87 3.49 3.94 -13.33
N PHE A 88 2.26 3.85 -12.90
CA PHE A 88 1.20 3.07 -13.53
C PHE A 88 0.13 4.02 -14.06
N ASN A 89 -0.32 3.79 -15.30
CA ASN A 89 -1.44 4.53 -15.84
C ASN A 89 -2.47 3.54 -16.36
N LEU A 90 -3.71 3.69 -15.94
CA LEU A 90 -4.86 2.98 -16.44
C LEU A 90 -5.75 3.98 -17.18
N LEU A 91 -5.94 3.76 -18.47
CA LEU A 91 -6.86 4.50 -19.32
C LEU A 91 -8.06 3.63 -19.62
N CYS A 92 -9.27 4.07 -19.27
CA CYS A 92 -10.51 3.41 -19.62
C CYS A 92 -11.31 4.27 -20.59
N VAL A 93 -11.66 3.71 -21.73
CA VAL A 93 -12.35 4.44 -22.80
C VAL A 93 -13.57 3.64 -23.26
N GLY A 94 -14.76 4.23 -23.10
CA GLY A 94 -16.00 3.72 -23.67
C GLY A 94 -15.98 3.74 -25.21
N SER A 95 -16.72 2.83 -25.83
CA SER A 95 -16.85 2.80 -27.29
C SER A 95 -17.72 3.97 -27.78
N LYS A 96 -17.52 4.43 -29.03
CA LYS A 96 -18.36 5.48 -29.64
C LYS A 96 -19.85 5.12 -29.62
N LYS A 97 -20.20 3.84 -29.67
CA LYS A 97 -21.61 3.39 -29.60
C LYS A 97 -22.20 3.52 -28.21
N THR A 98 -21.38 3.36 -27.18
CA THR A 98 -21.81 3.49 -25.78
C THR A 98 -21.85 4.94 -25.34
N ASP A 99 -21.04 5.82 -25.94
CA ASP A 99 -21.01 7.26 -25.63
C ASP A 99 -22.36 7.96 -25.81
N PHE A 100 -23.21 7.42 -26.69
CA PHE A 100 -24.57 7.94 -26.87
C PHE A 100 -25.43 7.78 -25.61
N PHE A 101 -25.20 6.70 -24.82
CA PHE A 101 -25.93 6.46 -23.57
C PHE A 101 -25.15 6.94 -22.34
N PHE A 102 -23.85 6.65 -22.33
CA PHE A 102 -22.98 7.00 -21.21
C PHE A 102 -21.54 7.12 -21.69
N LYS A 103 -21.03 8.33 -21.69
CA LYS A 103 -19.63 8.62 -22.00
C LYS A 103 -18.75 8.22 -20.82
N MET A 104 -17.70 7.46 -21.09
CA MET A 104 -16.69 7.05 -20.09
C MET A 104 -15.29 7.31 -20.64
N ARG A 105 -14.55 8.15 -19.96
CA ARG A 105 -13.15 8.49 -20.25
C ARG A 105 -12.44 8.69 -18.92
N ASP A 106 -11.89 7.61 -18.38
CA ASP A 106 -11.23 7.65 -17.09
C ASP A 106 -9.74 7.45 -17.27
N THR A 107 -8.96 8.28 -16.60
CA THR A 107 -7.52 8.18 -16.53
C THR A 107 -7.13 8.06 -15.06
N LEU A 108 -6.51 6.95 -14.70
CA LEU A 108 -5.96 6.73 -13.38
C LEU A 108 -4.44 6.69 -13.46
N THR A 109 -3.77 7.36 -12.55
CA THR A 109 -2.32 7.32 -12.40
C THR A 109 -2.00 6.96 -10.96
N CYS A 110 -1.11 6.00 -10.76
CA CYS A 110 -0.55 5.66 -9.46
C CYS A 110 0.98 5.75 -9.55
N ILE A 111 1.61 6.28 -8.51
CA ILE A 111 3.06 6.23 -8.33
C ILE A 111 3.33 5.48 -7.04
N THR A 112 4.23 4.50 -7.11
CA THR A 112 4.65 3.71 -5.95
C THR A 112 6.17 3.70 -5.84
N THR A 113 6.68 3.35 -4.66
CA THR A 113 8.07 2.92 -4.53
C THR A 113 8.32 1.66 -5.36
N GLN A 114 9.57 1.23 -5.46
CA GLN A 114 9.90 -0.07 -6.08
C GLN A 114 9.35 -1.27 -5.30
N GLN A 115 9.02 -1.09 -4.02
CA GLN A 115 8.36 -2.05 -3.15
C GLN A 115 6.83 -1.89 -3.12
N LEU A 116 6.25 -1.22 -4.12
CA LEU A 116 4.81 -1.03 -4.30
C LEU A 116 4.09 -0.28 -3.16
N GLU A 117 4.84 0.47 -2.34
CA GLU A 117 4.25 1.38 -1.36
C GLU A 117 3.64 2.58 -2.08
N PRO A 118 2.36 2.90 -1.88
CA PRO A 118 1.70 4.04 -2.54
C PRO A 118 2.37 5.37 -2.19
N LEU A 119 2.57 6.23 -3.17
CA LEU A 119 3.13 7.59 -2.99
C LEU A 119 2.16 8.65 -3.49
N TYR A 120 1.52 8.40 -4.64
CA TYR A 120 0.60 9.33 -5.28
C TYR A 120 -0.45 8.57 -6.08
N PHE A 121 -1.67 9.05 -6.05
CA PHE A 121 -2.75 8.58 -6.89
C PHE A 121 -3.54 9.74 -7.47
N ARG A 122 -3.97 9.61 -8.73
CA ARG A 122 -4.87 10.56 -9.37
C ARG A 122 -5.87 9.81 -10.25
N LYS A 123 -7.14 10.12 -10.09
CA LYS A 123 -8.21 9.72 -11.01
C LYS A 123 -8.81 10.97 -11.65
N GLY A 124 -8.75 11.09 -12.98
CA GLY A 124 -9.55 12.01 -13.76
C GLY A 124 -10.63 11.21 -14.47
N ALA A 125 -11.90 11.45 -14.14
CA ALA A 125 -13.02 10.68 -14.66
C ALA A 125 -14.02 11.57 -15.39
N GLU A 126 -14.26 11.28 -16.67
CA GLU A 126 -15.35 11.86 -17.45
C GLU A 126 -16.45 10.81 -17.60
N GLU A 127 -17.46 10.92 -16.75
CA GLU A 127 -18.56 9.97 -16.62
C GLU A 127 -19.90 10.68 -16.97
N GLY A 128 -20.42 10.40 -18.15
CA GLY A 128 -21.59 11.10 -18.69
C GLY A 128 -21.32 12.58 -18.93
N LYS A 129 -21.95 13.46 -18.15
CA LYS A 129 -21.75 14.92 -18.20
C LYS A 129 -20.86 15.44 -17.07
N ARG A 130 -20.40 14.57 -16.19
CA ARG A 130 -19.61 14.92 -15.02
C ARG A 130 -18.13 14.67 -15.27
N TYR A 131 -17.32 15.65 -14.90
CA TYR A 131 -15.87 15.48 -14.81
C TYR A 131 -15.43 15.69 -13.38
N THR A 132 -14.71 14.70 -12.84
CA THR A 132 -14.14 14.74 -11.48
C THR A 132 -12.65 14.50 -11.55
N VAL A 133 -11.91 15.14 -10.63
CA VAL A 133 -10.50 14.84 -10.38
C VAL A 133 -10.35 14.50 -8.90
N ASP A 134 -9.89 13.31 -8.62
CA ASP A 134 -9.48 12.87 -7.29
C ASP A 134 -7.96 12.74 -7.28
N GLU A 135 -7.30 13.32 -6.28
CA GLU A 135 -5.86 13.23 -6.05
C GLU A 135 -5.59 12.86 -4.61
N VAL A 136 -4.63 11.96 -4.41
CA VAL A 136 -4.22 11.48 -3.09
C VAL A 136 -2.71 11.47 -3.02
N ASN A 137 -2.16 12.08 -1.98
CA ASN A 137 -0.75 11.97 -1.63
C ASN A 137 -0.62 11.11 -0.38
N PHE A 138 0.28 10.15 -0.43
CA PHE A 138 0.61 9.29 0.70
C PHE A 138 1.96 9.67 1.26
N SER A 139 2.07 9.70 2.58
CA SER A 139 3.36 9.81 3.27
C SER A 139 3.34 8.97 4.55
N TYR A 140 4.54 8.58 5.00
CA TYR A 140 4.69 7.63 6.10
C TYR A 140 5.55 8.26 7.19
N ARG A 141 4.98 8.42 8.40
CA ARG A 141 5.68 9.01 9.53
C ARG A 141 5.26 8.32 10.84
N ASN A 142 6.22 8.04 11.69
CA ASN A 142 5.98 7.44 13.02
C ASN A 142 5.11 6.16 12.97
N GLY A 143 5.29 5.32 11.94
CA GLY A 143 4.51 4.09 11.79
C GLY A 143 3.07 4.29 11.33
N LYS A 144 2.70 5.50 10.90
CA LYS A 144 1.37 5.82 10.37
C LYS A 144 1.45 6.13 8.88
N CYS A 145 0.40 5.78 8.16
CA CYS A 145 0.11 6.25 6.80
C CYS A 145 -0.67 7.55 6.89
N ILE A 146 -0.13 8.62 6.32
CA ILE A 146 -0.76 9.94 6.22
C ILE A 146 -1.33 10.06 4.82
N VAL A 147 -2.62 10.39 4.71
CA VAL A 147 -3.37 10.42 3.46
C VAL A 147 -3.96 11.81 3.27
N ASP A 148 -3.38 12.57 2.34
CA ASP A 148 -3.86 13.87 1.93
C ASP A 148 -4.68 13.75 0.64
N GLN A 149 -5.99 13.89 0.74
CA GLN A 149 -6.93 13.73 -0.37
C GLN A 149 -7.47 15.09 -0.82
N GLN A 150 -7.67 15.20 -2.13
CA GLN A 150 -8.38 16.33 -2.68
C GLN A 150 -9.29 15.87 -3.83
N ARG A 151 -10.53 16.31 -3.80
CA ARG A 151 -11.52 16.08 -4.87
C ARG A 151 -11.96 17.37 -5.48
N THR A 152 -11.87 17.47 -6.80
CA THR A 152 -12.37 18.62 -7.57
C THR A 152 -13.56 18.21 -8.42
N LEU A 153 -14.68 18.88 -8.23
CA LEU A 153 -15.94 18.70 -8.98
C LEU A 153 -16.55 20.07 -9.28
N TYR A 154 -16.84 20.35 -10.55
CA TYR A 154 -17.39 21.63 -11.01
C TYR A 154 -16.59 22.85 -10.52
N GLY A 155 -15.26 22.75 -10.51
CA GLY A 155 -14.38 23.83 -10.06
C GLY A 155 -14.32 24.03 -8.54
N LYS A 156 -15.06 23.25 -7.75
CA LYS A 156 -14.95 23.24 -6.28
C LYS A 156 -14.04 22.12 -5.84
N THR A 157 -13.15 22.43 -4.91
CA THR A 157 -12.19 21.48 -4.37
C THR A 157 -12.44 21.26 -2.89
N ASP A 158 -12.70 20.00 -2.53
CA ASP A 158 -12.76 19.53 -1.15
C ASP A 158 -11.45 18.83 -0.78
N LYS A 159 -10.97 19.05 0.43
CA LYS A 159 -9.73 18.45 0.94
C LYS A 159 -10.00 17.68 2.22
N LYS A 160 -9.30 16.56 2.37
CA LYS A 160 -9.35 15.73 3.57
C LYS A 160 -7.94 15.26 3.95
N HIS A 161 -7.66 15.25 5.24
CA HIS A 161 -6.41 14.76 5.83
C HIS A 161 -6.74 13.65 6.83
N ASP A 162 -6.13 12.50 6.68
CA ASP A 162 -6.30 11.35 7.58
C ASP A 162 -4.94 10.79 7.99
N GLU A 163 -4.81 10.39 9.26
CA GLU A 163 -3.69 9.61 9.76
C GLU A 163 -4.17 8.22 10.17
N MET A 164 -3.65 7.19 9.52
CA MET A 164 -4.08 5.80 9.70
C MET A 164 -2.94 4.95 10.29
N PRO A 165 -3.23 4.12 11.31
CA PRO A 165 -2.23 3.20 11.88
C PRO A 165 -1.98 1.97 11.00
N VAL A 166 -2.70 1.87 9.88
CA VAL A 166 -2.65 0.77 8.91
C VAL A 166 -2.31 1.30 7.52
N CYS A 167 -1.87 0.42 6.64
CA CYS A 167 -1.64 0.78 5.24
C CYS A 167 -2.95 1.12 4.54
N VAL A 168 -2.93 2.23 3.81
CA VAL A 168 -4.04 2.65 2.95
C VAL A 168 -3.57 2.60 1.50
N TYR A 169 -4.41 2.06 0.64
CA TYR A 169 -4.08 1.84 -0.76
C TYR A 169 -5.09 2.54 -1.66
N ASP A 170 -4.63 2.99 -2.81
CA ASP A 170 -5.51 3.40 -3.90
C ASP A 170 -5.90 2.19 -4.77
N MET A 171 -6.85 2.42 -5.69
CA MET A 171 -7.40 1.37 -6.57
C MET A 171 -6.35 0.66 -7.42
N LEU A 172 -5.31 1.38 -7.91
CA LEU A 172 -4.27 0.79 -8.74
C LEU A 172 -3.22 0.08 -7.88
N SER A 173 -2.81 0.65 -6.77
CA SER A 173 -1.81 0.03 -5.89
C SER A 173 -2.29 -1.31 -5.32
N ILE A 174 -3.58 -1.46 -5.00
CA ILE A 174 -4.18 -2.75 -4.63
C ILE A 174 -4.08 -3.75 -5.80
N LEU A 175 -4.42 -3.32 -7.02
CA LEU A 175 -4.34 -4.19 -8.19
C LEU A 175 -2.90 -4.69 -8.43
N LEU A 176 -1.92 -3.80 -8.26
CA LEU A 176 -0.51 -4.12 -8.45
C LEU A 176 0.00 -5.08 -7.39
N GLN A 177 -0.36 -4.85 -6.14
CA GLN A 177 -0.03 -5.80 -5.07
C GLN A 177 -0.69 -7.15 -5.28
N ALA A 178 -1.98 -7.18 -5.64
CA ALA A 178 -2.68 -8.44 -5.93
C ALA A 178 -2.05 -9.22 -7.08
N ARG A 179 -1.52 -8.54 -8.11
CA ARG A 179 -0.76 -9.18 -9.19
C ARG A 179 0.59 -9.76 -8.72
N SER A 180 1.17 -9.18 -7.69
CA SER A 180 2.49 -9.55 -7.15
C SER A 180 2.44 -10.61 -6.04
N TYR A 181 1.26 -11.11 -5.68
CA TYR A 181 1.15 -12.22 -4.74
C TYR A 181 1.62 -13.53 -5.35
N ASP A 182 2.37 -14.30 -4.57
CA ASP A 182 2.75 -15.66 -4.96
C ASP A 182 1.51 -16.56 -4.93
N PRO A 183 1.17 -17.22 -6.06
CA PRO A 183 0.03 -18.15 -6.08
C PRO A 183 0.16 -19.32 -5.09
N SER A 184 1.37 -19.69 -4.68
CA SER A 184 1.61 -20.76 -3.71
C SER A 184 1.10 -20.42 -2.32
N ASP A 185 0.98 -19.12 -1.99
CA ASP A 185 0.45 -18.65 -0.72
C ASP A 185 -1.08 -18.66 -0.66
N TYR A 186 -1.75 -18.88 -1.82
CA TYR A 186 -3.21 -18.89 -1.88
C TYR A 186 -3.79 -20.22 -1.37
N LYS A 187 -4.60 -20.10 -0.33
CA LYS A 187 -5.49 -21.18 0.10
C LYS A 187 -6.93 -20.82 -0.24
N PRO A 188 -7.72 -21.73 -0.86
CA PRO A 188 -9.12 -21.48 -1.14
C PRO A 188 -9.88 -21.01 0.10
N GLY A 189 -10.61 -19.90 0.00
CA GLY A 189 -11.41 -19.33 1.08
C GLY A 189 -10.67 -18.35 2.00
N VAL A 190 -9.36 -18.15 1.86
CA VAL A 190 -8.63 -17.09 2.58
C VAL A 190 -9.00 -15.73 2.01
N LYS A 191 -9.33 -14.78 2.90
CA LYS A 191 -9.63 -13.38 2.53
C LYS A 191 -8.42 -12.52 2.85
N ILE A 192 -8.00 -11.71 1.89
CA ILE A 192 -7.00 -10.66 2.07
C ILE A 192 -7.76 -9.34 2.19
N LEU A 193 -7.56 -8.62 3.29
CA LEU A 193 -8.23 -7.34 3.57
C LEU A 193 -7.29 -6.19 3.26
N PHE A 194 -7.80 -5.19 2.55
CA PHE A 194 -7.12 -3.93 2.27
C PHE A 194 -7.94 -2.76 2.82
N SER A 195 -7.27 -1.72 3.33
CA SER A 195 -7.88 -0.43 3.61
C SER A 195 -7.73 0.50 2.40
N MET A 196 -8.84 1.15 2.01
CA MET A 196 -8.89 2.11 0.91
C MET A 196 -9.37 3.47 1.42
#